data_28d846d8e30b5cb370f490ecabfdd1b5
#
_entry.id   28d846d8e30b5cb370f490ecabfdd1b5
#
_cell.length_a   1.000
_cell.length_b   1.000
_cell.length_c   1.000
_cell.angle_alpha   90.00
_cell.angle_beta   90.00
_cell.angle_gamma   90.00
#
_symmetry.space_group_name_H-M   'P 1'
#
loop_
_entity.id
_entity.type
_entity.pdbx_description
1 polymer ?
#
loop_
_entity_poly.entity_id
_entity_poly.type
_entity_poly.pdbx_seq_one_letter_code
_entity_poly.pdbx_strand_id
1 'polypeptide(L)'
;MAAPVKRNYDNSRRLAQVRATRLRVIEAAKRLFIESGYPATTIEAVADAADVSLPTLYRLFGSKRALLAAVLDTSFGGDDEPIAFGDRPAVRAARAEADPVKMVEAFGRILTDLMERTSAILHVLATAAQVDPEAADLLAEIRRQRHTGQSRIVAALAERDALDPDLDPAQAADMIYACMSPDVHRILTIERGWTSQDYELWAVRCLRSLLRHEAT
;
A
#
# COMPACT_ATOMS: atom_id res chain seq x y z
N MET A 1 17.39 27.68 40.85
CA MET A 1 17.75 27.62 39.39
C MET A 1 16.74 26.73 38.72
N ALA A 2 15.78 27.30 37.98
CA ALA A 2 14.73 26.56 37.29
C ALA A 2 15.19 26.26 35.84
N ALA A 3 15.17 24.97 35.45
CA ALA A 3 15.59 24.48 34.15
C ALA A 3 14.55 24.75 33.04
N PRO A 4 14.92 24.77 31.76
CA PRO A 4 14.15 25.31 30.67
C PRO A 4 13.13 24.30 30.11
N VAL A 5 11.94 24.22 30.68
CA VAL A 5 10.82 23.37 30.22
C VAL A 5 10.15 23.92 28.92
N LYS A 6 10.28 25.21 28.66
CA LYS A 6 9.57 25.91 27.56
C LYS A 6 10.05 25.56 26.15
N ARG A 7 11.31 25.15 25.97
CA ARG A 7 11.93 24.93 24.66
C ARG A 7 11.52 23.59 24.01
N ASN A 8 11.25 22.57 24.82
CA ASN A 8 10.88 21.23 24.34
C ASN A 8 9.40 21.17 23.90
N TYR A 9 8.52 21.91 24.59
CA TYR A 9 7.09 22.00 24.28
C TYR A 9 6.82 22.74 22.96
N ASP A 10 7.58 23.78 22.67
CA ASP A 10 7.43 24.58 21.44
C ASP A 10 7.89 23.79 20.19
N ASN A 11 8.89 22.94 20.35
CA ASN A 11 9.41 22.09 19.28
C ASN A 11 8.43 20.95 18.91
N SER A 12 7.77 20.35 19.90
CA SER A 12 6.79 19.28 19.65
C SER A 12 5.54 19.79 18.95
N ARG A 13 5.02 20.98 19.31
CA ARG A 13 3.90 21.62 18.61
C ARG A 13 4.24 21.97 17.17
N ARG A 14 5.44 22.50 16.93
CA ARG A 14 5.92 22.82 15.58
C ARG A 14 6.06 21.56 14.71
N LEU A 15 6.60 20.48 15.25
CA LEU A 15 6.71 19.19 14.54
C LEU A 15 5.33 18.62 14.21
N ALA A 16 4.39 18.63 15.16
CA ALA A 16 3.02 18.19 14.94
C ALA A 16 2.31 19.01 13.85
N GLN A 17 2.53 20.33 13.83
CA GLN A 17 1.96 21.20 12.79
C GLN A 17 2.57 20.93 11.40
N VAL A 18 3.87 20.69 11.31
CA VAL A 18 4.55 20.30 10.06
C VAL A 18 3.99 18.96 9.56
N ARG A 19 3.84 17.97 10.46
CA ARG A 19 3.24 16.66 10.14
C ARG A 19 1.80 16.81 9.63
N ALA A 20 0.97 17.58 10.32
CA ALA A 20 -0.41 17.84 9.90
C ALA A 20 -0.48 18.53 8.52
N THR A 21 0.39 19.50 8.28
CA THR A 21 0.49 20.16 6.97
C THR A 21 0.93 19.19 5.88
N ARG A 22 1.92 18.33 6.17
CA ARG A 22 2.39 17.29 5.23
C ARG A 22 1.26 16.33 4.85
N LEU A 23 0.48 15.85 5.81
CA LEU A 23 -0.66 14.95 5.56
C LEU A 23 -1.74 15.61 4.72
N ARG A 24 -2.10 16.89 4.98
CA ARG A 24 -3.06 17.61 4.14
C ARG A 24 -2.61 17.70 2.68
N VAL A 25 -1.33 17.97 2.44
CA VAL A 25 -0.77 18.01 1.07
C VAL A 25 -0.84 16.63 0.42
N ILE A 26 -0.52 15.55 1.15
CA ILE A 26 -0.60 14.18 0.65
C ILE A 26 -2.04 13.82 0.26
N GLU A 27 -3.04 14.13 1.10
CA GLU A 27 -4.45 13.88 0.81
C GLU A 27 -4.96 14.68 -0.39
N ALA A 28 -4.61 15.97 -0.48
CA ALA A 28 -4.96 16.79 -1.63
C ALA A 28 -4.32 16.26 -2.92
N ALA A 29 -3.05 15.87 -2.86
CA ALA A 29 -2.33 15.28 -4.00
C ALA A 29 -2.95 13.94 -4.42
N LYS A 30 -3.25 13.04 -3.45
CA LYS A 30 -3.89 11.75 -3.73
C LYS A 30 -5.20 11.94 -4.49
N ARG A 31 -6.06 12.80 -3.99
CA ARG A 31 -7.33 13.10 -4.64
C ARG A 31 -7.13 13.61 -6.07
N LEU A 32 -6.30 14.65 -6.26
CA LEU A 32 -6.08 15.25 -7.58
C LEU A 32 -5.41 14.28 -8.57
N PHE A 33 -4.46 13.46 -8.10
CA PHE A 33 -3.84 12.42 -8.93
C PHE A 33 -4.86 11.38 -9.40
N ILE A 34 -5.82 10.99 -8.55
CA ILE A 34 -6.85 10.03 -8.91
C ILE A 34 -7.89 10.66 -9.83
N GLU A 35 -8.33 11.90 -9.57
CA GLU A 35 -9.36 12.59 -10.35
C GLU A 35 -8.87 13.04 -11.73
N SER A 36 -7.66 13.59 -11.83
CA SER A 36 -7.14 14.24 -13.03
C SER A 36 -6.00 13.47 -13.71
N GLY A 37 -5.45 12.45 -13.05
CA GLY A 37 -4.26 11.73 -13.48
C GLY A 37 -2.96 12.47 -13.18
N TYR A 38 -1.84 11.73 -13.21
CA TYR A 38 -0.52 12.28 -12.88
C TYR A 38 -0.09 13.41 -13.84
N PRO A 39 -0.21 13.30 -15.19
CA PRO A 39 0.25 14.36 -16.08
C PRO A 39 -0.48 15.69 -15.87
N ALA A 40 -1.79 15.67 -15.72
CA ALA A 40 -2.62 16.89 -15.64
C ALA A 40 -2.59 17.57 -14.26
N THR A 41 -2.26 16.86 -13.19
CA THR A 41 -2.15 17.43 -11.85
C THR A 41 -0.91 18.31 -11.75
N THR A 42 -1.06 19.59 -11.41
CA THR A 42 0.07 20.50 -11.18
C THR A 42 0.39 20.65 -9.69
N ILE A 43 1.63 21.03 -9.38
CA ILE A 43 2.05 21.30 -7.99
C ILE A 43 1.29 22.49 -7.41
N GLU A 44 1.00 23.50 -8.25
CA GLU A 44 0.20 24.68 -7.89
C GLU A 44 -1.22 24.26 -7.48
N ALA A 45 -1.88 23.44 -8.28
CA ALA A 45 -3.23 22.93 -7.95
C ALA A 45 -3.25 22.15 -6.62
N VAL A 46 -2.18 21.38 -6.35
CA VAL A 46 -2.06 20.69 -5.06
C VAL A 46 -1.84 21.67 -3.91
N ALA A 47 -1.00 22.71 -4.10
CA ALA A 47 -0.76 23.71 -3.07
C ALA A 47 -2.04 24.47 -2.70
N ASP A 48 -2.81 24.88 -3.71
CA ASP A 48 -4.10 25.56 -3.55
C ASP A 48 -5.11 24.64 -2.84
N ALA A 49 -5.23 23.37 -3.27
CA ALA A 49 -6.16 22.40 -2.68
C ALA A 49 -5.81 22.03 -1.23
N ALA A 50 -4.53 22.14 -0.84
CA ALA A 50 -4.04 21.86 0.51
C ALA A 50 -3.99 23.10 1.41
N ASP A 51 -4.34 24.28 0.88
CA ASP A 51 -4.21 25.57 1.57
C ASP A 51 -2.79 25.78 2.13
N VAL A 52 -1.78 25.66 1.23
CA VAL A 52 -0.37 25.91 1.54
C VAL A 52 0.28 26.76 0.44
N SER A 53 1.31 27.53 0.80
CA SER A 53 2.08 28.22 -0.22
C SER A 53 2.94 27.27 -1.05
N LEU A 54 3.12 27.56 -2.33
CA LEU A 54 3.96 26.79 -3.24
C LEU A 54 5.40 26.58 -2.71
N PRO A 55 6.09 27.59 -2.13
CA PRO A 55 7.39 27.36 -1.48
C PRO A 55 7.34 26.36 -0.30
N THR A 56 6.23 26.33 0.43
CA THR A 56 6.05 25.35 1.52
C THR A 56 5.95 23.93 0.97
N LEU A 57 5.20 23.73 -0.11
CA LEU A 57 5.06 22.42 -0.75
C LEU A 57 6.42 21.94 -1.29
N TYR A 58 7.16 22.78 -2.01
CA TYR A 58 8.51 22.44 -2.51
C TYR A 58 9.48 22.10 -1.37
N ARG A 59 9.41 22.81 -0.25
CA ARG A 59 10.23 22.50 0.93
C ARG A 59 9.90 21.15 1.55
N LEU A 60 8.62 20.70 1.49
CA LEU A 60 8.16 19.43 2.09
C LEU A 60 8.48 18.23 1.19
N PHE A 61 8.40 18.38 -0.12
CA PHE A 61 8.45 17.25 -1.05
C PHE A 61 9.50 17.39 -2.16
N GLY A 62 9.93 18.60 -2.50
CA GLY A 62 10.94 18.87 -3.53
C GLY A 62 10.43 18.74 -4.96
N SER A 63 9.66 17.72 -5.29
CA SER A 63 9.16 17.48 -6.64
C SER A 63 7.78 16.80 -6.67
N LYS A 64 7.10 16.87 -7.82
CA LYS A 64 5.83 16.16 -8.04
C LYS A 64 5.99 14.64 -7.90
N ARG A 65 7.11 14.09 -8.36
CA ARG A 65 7.43 12.67 -8.22
C ARG A 65 7.62 12.28 -6.75
N ALA A 66 8.38 13.06 -5.98
CA ALA A 66 8.56 12.79 -4.56
C ALA A 66 7.24 12.92 -3.77
N LEU A 67 6.34 13.81 -4.21
CA LEU A 67 4.99 13.89 -3.68
C LEU A 67 4.18 12.63 -4.01
N LEU A 68 4.24 12.12 -5.25
CA LEU A 68 3.59 10.85 -5.62
C LEU A 68 4.14 9.67 -4.80
N ALA A 69 5.46 9.60 -4.59
CA ALA A 69 6.06 8.58 -3.73
C ALA A 69 5.53 8.68 -2.29
N ALA A 70 5.42 9.88 -1.73
CA ALA A 70 4.87 10.09 -0.39
C ALA A 70 3.37 9.70 -0.29
N VAL A 71 2.58 9.95 -1.35
CA VAL A 71 1.18 9.48 -1.44
C VAL A 71 1.10 7.96 -1.44
N LEU A 72 1.98 7.30 -2.19
CA LEU A 72 2.06 5.84 -2.23
C LEU A 72 2.46 5.27 -0.86
N ASP A 73 3.53 5.78 -0.26
CA ASP A 73 4.01 5.33 1.06
C ASP A 73 2.91 5.42 2.12
N THR A 74 2.21 6.57 2.19
CA THR A 74 1.08 6.76 3.12
C THR A 74 -0.09 5.83 2.80
N SER A 75 -0.37 5.58 1.52
CA SER A 75 -1.44 4.65 1.11
C SER A 75 -1.10 3.21 1.45
N PHE A 76 0.15 2.78 1.29
CA PHE A 76 0.62 1.44 1.70
C PHE A 76 0.58 1.26 3.21
N GLY A 77 1.03 2.26 3.94
CA GLY A 77 1.04 2.25 5.40
C GLY A 77 -0.35 2.31 6.03
N GLY A 78 -1.25 3.07 5.43
CA GLY A 78 -2.51 3.51 6.03
C GLY A 78 -2.34 4.68 7.00
N ASP A 79 -1.09 5.08 7.26
CA ASP A 79 -0.67 6.22 8.08
C ASP A 79 0.69 6.74 7.60
N ASP A 80 1.27 7.74 8.27
CA ASP A 80 2.57 8.32 7.96
C ASP A 80 3.72 7.80 8.86
N GLU A 81 3.51 6.66 9.55
CA GLU A 81 4.56 6.03 10.33
C GLU A 81 5.59 5.36 9.40
N PRO A 82 6.91 5.55 9.67
CA PRO A 82 7.97 5.00 8.83
C PRO A 82 8.18 3.49 9.08
N ILE A 83 7.10 2.71 9.01
CA ILE A 83 7.09 1.27 9.20
C ILE A 83 6.82 0.61 7.86
N ALA A 84 7.76 -0.20 7.37
CA ALA A 84 7.55 -0.97 6.15
C ALA A 84 6.31 -1.87 6.27
N PHE A 85 5.56 -2.03 5.18
CA PHE A 85 4.30 -2.80 5.19
C PHE A 85 4.48 -4.21 5.80
N GLY A 86 5.56 -4.92 5.44
CA GLY A 86 5.85 -6.26 5.95
C GLY A 86 6.15 -6.34 7.46
N ASP A 87 6.49 -5.20 8.09
CA ASP A 87 6.82 -5.09 9.51
C ASP A 87 5.67 -4.54 10.37
N ARG A 88 4.54 -4.23 9.74
CA ARG A 88 3.34 -3.77 10.43
C ARG A 88 2.79 -4.82 11.38
N PRO A 89 2.25 -4.43 12.55
CA PRO A 89 1.79 -5.37 13.57
C PRO A 89 0.80 -6.41 13.02
N ALA A 90 -0.16 -6.01 12.20
CA ALA A 90 -1.15 -6.92 11.61
C ALA A 90 -0.49 -7.96 10.68
N VAL A 91 0.47 -7.54 9.84
CA VAL A 91 1.21 -8.44 8.92
C VAL A 91 2.09 -9.43 9.70
N ARG A 92 2.76 -8.94 10.76
CA ARG A 92 3.57 -9.79 11.65
C ARG A 92 2.71 -10.79 12.41
N ALA A 93 1.56 -10.36 12.93
CA ALA A 93 0.62 -11.23 13.63
C ALA A 93 0.07 -12.31 12.69
N ALA A 94 -0.36 -11.94 11.47
CA ALA A 94 -0.83 -12.90 10.48
C ALA A 94 0.27 -13.92 10.12
N ARG A 95 1.51 -13.49 9.95
CA ARG A 95 2.64 -14.40 9.65
C ARG A 95 2.96 -15.34 10.82
N ALA A 96 2.74 -14.89 12.07
CA ALA A 96 2.99 -15.66 13.27
C ALA A 96 1.84 -16.62 13.62
N GLU A 97 0.69 -16.54 12.93
CA GLU A 97 -0.44 -17.45 13.15
C GLU A 97 -0.04 -18.90 12.86
N ALA A 98 -0.32 -19.78 13.81
CA ALA A 98 0.07 -21.19 13.73
C ALA A 98 -0.86 -22.00 12.83
N ASP A 99 -2.16 -21.65 12.82
CA ASP A 99 -3.19 -22.29 11.99
C ASP A 99 -3.10 -21.73 10.54
N PRO A 100 -2.77 -22.54 9.53
CA PRO A 100 -2.63 -22.08 8.15
C PRO A 100 -3.92 -21.49 7.57
N VAL A 101 -5.08 -21.99 7.97
CA VAL A 101 -6.37 -21.48 7.50
C VAL A 101 -6.60 -20.08 8.05
N LYS A 102 -6.38 -19.86 9.34
CA LYS A 102 -6.50 -18.53 9.96
C LYS A 102 -5.43 -17.57 9.42
N MET A 103 -4.24 -18.07 9.13
CA MET A 103 -3.18 -17.28 8.51
C MET A 103 -3.62 -16.72 7.15
N VAL A 104 -4.12 -17.56 6.24
CA VAL A 104 -4.56 -17.10 4.91
C VAL A 104 -5.79 -16.19 4.98
N GLU A 105 -6.70 -16.42 5.94
CA GLU A 105 -7.83 -15.51 6.19
C GLU A 105 -7.37 -14.13 6.67
N ALA A 106 -6.40 -14.09 7.58
CA ALA A 106 -5.82 -12.83 8.04
C ALA A 106 -5.12 -12.09 6.90
N PHE A 107 -4.35 -12.78 6.06
CA PHE A 107 -3.74 -12.17 4.88
C PHE A 107 -4.77 -11.72 3.85
N GLY A 108 -5.85 -12.47 3.64
CA GLY A 108 -6.95 -12.06 2.76
C GLY A 108 -7.52 -10.70 3.16
N ARG A 109 -7.83 -10.50 4.45
CA ARG A 109 -8.30 -9.21 4.99
C ARG A 109 -7.25 -8.11 4.81
N ILE A 110 -6.00 -8.36 5.20
CA ILE A 110 -4.91 -7.39 5.09
C ILE A 110 -4.69 -6.95 3.63
N LEU A 111 -4.73 -7.88 2.68
CA LEU A 111 -4.53 -7.58 1.26
C LEU A 111 -5.75 -6.86 0.67
N THR A 112 -6.97 -7.15 1.11
CA THR A 112 -8.17 -6.40 0.74
C THR A 112 -8.06 -4.95 1.16
N ASP A 113 -7.81 -4.69 2.45
CA ASP A 113 -7.60 -3.34 2.98
C ASP A 113 -6.48 -2.59 2.26
N LEU A 114 -5.40 -3.30 1.90
CA LEU A 114 -4.30 -2.73 1.14
C LEU A 114 -4.75 -2.31 -0.26
N MET A 115 -5.46 -3.18 -0.98
CA MET A 115 -5.94 -2.88 -2.34
C MET A 115 -6.94 -1.72 -2.35
N GLU A 116 -7.83 -1.62 -1.38
CA GLU A 116 -8.75 -0.49 -1.25
C GLU A 116 -8.01 0.86 -1.13
N ARG A 117 -6.94 0.89 -0.34
CA ARG A 117 -6.15 2.12 -0.16
C ARG A 117 -5.25 2.45 -1.33
N THR A 118 -4.80 1.44 -2.10
CA THR A 118 -3.69 1.61 -3.04
C THR A 118 -4.04 1.41 -4.50
N SER A 119 -5.09 0.64 -4.86
CA SER A 119 -5.34 0.27 -6.26
C SER A 119 -5.51 1.48 -7.18
N ALA A 120 -6.25 2.51 -6.75
CA ALA A 120 -6.46 3.71 -7.55
C ALA A 120 -5.16 4.47 -7.80
N ILE A 121 -4.34 4.70 -6.76
CA ILE A 121 -3.08 5.44 -6.91
C ILE A 121 -2.00 4.62 -7.63
N LEU A 122 -2.03 3.29 -7.52
CA LEU A 122 -1.16 2.40 -8.30
C LEU A 122 -1.52 2.42 -9.78
N HIS A 123 -2.81 2.55 -10.12
CA HIS A 123 -3.24 2.76 -11.51
C HIS A 123 -2.73 4.10 -12.06
N VAL A 124 -2.78 5.17 -11.27
CA VAL A 124 -2.17 6.47 -11.63
C VAL A 124 -0.67 6.32 -11.89
N LEU A 125 0.06 5.62 -11.00
CA LEU A 125 1.48 5.36 -11.19
C LEU A 125 1.76 4.54 -12.45
N ALA A 126 0.95 3.50 -12.73
CA ALA A 126 1.11 2.68 -13.92
C ALA A 126 0.90 3.47 -15.22
N THR A 127 -0.03 4.42 -15.21
CA THR A 127 -0.25 5.35 -16.33
C THR A 127 0.91 6.33 -16.47
N ALA A 128 1.40 6.91 -15.36
CA ALA A 128 2.55 7.80 -15.36
C ALA A 128 3.82 7.10 -15.89
N ALA A 129 4.02 5.84 -15.53
CA ALA A 129 5.18 5.02 -15.94
C ALA A 129 5.28 4.80 -17.46
N GLN A 130 4.22 5.04 -18.21
CA GLN A 130 4.25 4.92 -19.68
C GLN A 130 4.98 6.10 -20.35
N VAL A 131 5.11 7.23 -19.67
CA VAL A 131 5.66 8.46 -20.23
C VAL A 131 6.78 9.09 -19.36
N ASP A 132 6.97 8.59 -18.16
CA ASP A 132 7.94 9.09 -17.18
C ASP A 132 8.84 7.94 -16.69
N PRO A 133 10.14 7.93 -17.07
CA PRO A 133 11.07 6.87 -16.68
C PRO A 133 11.24 6.73 -15.16
N GLU A 134 11.21 7.83 -14.41
CA GLU A 134 11.32 7.78 -12.95
C GLU A 134 10.08 7.16 -12.30
N ALA A 135 8.90 7.38 -12.87
CA ALA A 135 7.68 6.70 -12.45
C ALA A 135 7.72 5.21 -12.81
N ALA A 136 8.34 4.85 -13.94
CA ALA A 136 8.54 3.45 -14.33
C ALA A 136 9.46 2.72 -13.35
N ASP A 137 10.56 3.35 -12.92
CA ASP A 137 11.47 2.80 -11.91
C ASP A 137 10.77 2.59 -10.56
N LEU A 138 9.96 3.57 -10.13
CA LEU A 138 9.17 3.45 -8.91
C LEU A 138 8.15 2.31 -8.99
N LEU A 139 7.46 2.18 -10.12
CA LEU A 139 6.51 1.09 -10.35
C LEU A 139 7.21 -0.28 -10.33
N ALA A 140 8.39 -0.38 -10.96
CA ALA A 140 9.17 -1.60 -10.98
C ALA A 140 9.61 -2.01 -9.56
N GLU A 141 10.03 -1.05 -8.73
CA GLU A 141 10.38 -1.29 -7.33
C GLU A 141 9.17 -1.79 -6.51
N ILE A 142 8.02 -1.13 -6.63
CA ILE A 142 6.79 -1.56 -5.95
C ILE A 142 6.37 -2.97 -6.38
N ARG A 143 6.49 -3.31 -7.67
CA ARG A 143 6.20 -4.65 -8.17
C ARG A 143 7.12 -5.70 -7.56
N ARG A 144 8.42 -5.42 -7.45
CA ARG A 144 9.39 -6.32 -6.78
C ARG A 144 9.04 -6.53 -5.31
N GLN A 145 8.73 -5.43 -4.58
CA GLN A 145 8.35 -5.51 -3.17
C GLN A 145 7.07 -6.30 -2.95
N ARG A 146 6.06 -6.11 -3.82
CA ARG A 146 4.82 -6.90 -3.79
C ARG A 146 5.12 -8.39 -3.97
N HIS A 147 5.86 -8.77 -5.00
CA HIS A 147 6.20 -10.16 -5.26
C HIS A 147 6.98 -10.77 -4.09
N THR A 148 7.97 -10.06 -3.53
CA THR A 148 8.69 -10.49 -2.33
C THR A 148 7.77 -10.71 -1.14
N GLY A 149 6.77 -9.82 -0.94
CA GLY A 149 5.77 -9.96 0.13
C GLY A 149 4.95 -11.24 -0.02
N GLN A 150 4.52 -11.55 -1.22
CA GLN A 150 3.73 -12.74 -1.54
C GLN A 150 4.56 -14.02 -1.44
N SER A 151 5.79 -14.02 -1.88
CA SER A 151 6.72 -15.14 -1.68
C SER A 151 6.92 -15.47 -0.20
N ARG A 152 6.90 -14.47 0.69
CA ARG A 152 6.98 -14.68 2.14
C ARG A 152 5.72 -15.33 2.71
N ILE A 153 4.55 -15.10 2.15
CA ILE A 153 3.31 -15.80 2.55
C ILE A 153 3.43 -17.27 2.18
N VAL A 154 3.85 -17.57 0.96
CA VAL A 154 4.04 -18.95 0.48
C VAL A 154 5.11 -19.68 1.31
N ALA A 155 6.24 -19.03 1.57
CA ALA A 155 7.29 -19.61 2.42
C ALA A 155 6.77 -19.96 3.82
N ALA A 156 5.95 -19.08 4.41
CA ALA A 156 5.35 -19.34 5.71
C ALA A 156 4.35 -20.52 5.70
N LEU A 157 3.66 -20.79 4.59
CA LEU A 157 2.83 -21.98 4.41
C LEU A 157 3.68 -23.24 4.25
N ALA A 158 4.75 -23.18 3.46
CA ALA A 158 5.68 -24.28 3.24
C ALA A 158 6.39 -24.70 4.54
N GLU A 159 6.84 -23.73 5.36
CA GLU A 159 7.45 -23.99 6.68
C GLU A 159 6.52 -24.73 7.65
N ARG A 160 5.20 -24.65 7.43
CA ARG A 160 4.16 -25.33 8.23
C ARG A 160 3.69 -26.64 7.60
N ASP A 161 4.30 -27.08 6.52
CA ASP A 161 3.84 -28.22 5.71
C ASP A 161 2.38 -28.08 5.25
N ALA A 162 1.94 -26.84 5.05
CA ALA A 162 0.56 -26.49 4.73
C ALA A 162 0.34 -26.09 3.26
N LEU A 163 1.42 -25.86 2.50
CA LEU A 163 1.33 -25.63 1.06
C LEU A 163 0.91 -26.94 0.36
N ASP A 164 0.07 -26.82 -0.65
CA ASP A 164 -0.30 -27.94 -1.51
C ASP A 164 0.99 -28.54 -2.13
N PRO A 165 1.25 -29.84 -1.94
CA PRO A 165 2.48 -30.50 -2.40
C PRO A 165 2.61 -30.51 -3.93
N ASP A 166 1.51 -30.35 -4.68
CA ASP A 166 1.51 -30.32 -6.13
C ASP A 166 1.81 -28.90 -6.69
N LEU A 167 1.90 -27.88 -5.80
CA LEU A 167 2.24 -26.51 -6.19
C LEU A 167 3.74 -26.21 -6.00
N ASP A 168 4.37 -25.76 -7.05
CA ASP A 168 5.69 -25.12 -6.95
C ASP A 168 5.59 -23.81 -6.17
N PRO A 169 6.42 -23.55 -5.14
CA PRO A 169 6.34 -22.35 -4.33
C PRO A 169 6.48 -21.03 -5.12
N ALA A 170 7.27 -21.00 -6.20
CA ALA A 170 7.38 -19.81 -7.04
C ALA A 170 6.08 -19.58 -7.83
N GLN A 171 5.49 -20.64 -8.38
CA GLN A 171 4.20 -20.55 -9.06
C GLN A 171 3.08 -20.13 -8.09
N ALA A 172 3.07 -20.66 -6.87
CA ALA A 172 2.11 -20.23 -5.83
C ALA A 172 2.24 -18.73 -5.52
N ALA A 173 3.45 -18.20 -5.44
CA ALA A 173 3.68 -16.77 -5.26
C ALA A 173 3.17 -15.93 -6.46
N ASP A 174 3.38 -16.42 -7.69
CA ASP A 174 2.89 -15.79 -8.91
C ASP A 174 1.36 -15.81 -8.99
N MET A 175 0.71 -16.89 -8.52
CA MET A 175 -0.77 -16.96 -8.42
C MET A 175 -1.30 -15.87 -7.49
N ILE A 176 -0.73 -15.70 -6.29
CA ILE A 176 -1.12 -14.61 -5.37
C ILE A 176 -0.86 -13.26 -6.02
N TYR A 177 0.30 -13.10 -6.67
CA TYR A 177 0.69 -11.86 -7.34
C TYR A 177 -0.32 -11.43 -8.40
N ALA A 178 -0.79 -12.37 -9.22
CA ALA A 178 -1.78 -12.12 -10.25
C ALA A 178 -3.17 -11.83 -9.64
N CYS A 179 -3.66 -12.71 -8.77
CA CYS A 179 -4.97 -12.55 -8.15
C CYS A 179 -5.09 -11.26 -7.32
N MET A 180 -4.12 -10.97 -6.46
CA MET A 180 -4.13 -9.78 -5.60
C MET A 180 -3.52 -8.56 -6.31
N SER A 181 -3.66 -8.43 -7.64
CA SER A 181 -3.15 -7.26 -8.36
C SER A 181 -4.12 -6.07 -8.27
N PRO A 182 -3.59 -4.82 -8.32
CA PRO A 182 -4.43 -3.63 -8.36
C PRO A 182 -5.41 -3.62 -9.53
N ASP A 183 -5.02 -4.20 -10.67
CA ASP A 183 -5.86 -4.27 -11.87
C ASP A 183 -7.03 -5.23 -11.66
N VAL A 184 -6.81 -6.40 -11.06
CA VAL A 184 -7.89 -7.34 -10.72
C VAL A 184 -8.84 -6.72 -9.69
N HIS A 185 -8.31 -6.04 -8.66
CA HIS A 185 -9.14 -5.30 -7.72
C HIS A 185 -10.04 -4.29 -8.44
N ARG A 186 -9.47 -3.47 -9.33
CA ARG A 186 -10.22 -2.47 -10.09
C ARG A 186 -11.29 -3.11 -10.98
N ILE A 187 -10.97 -4.19 -11.69
CA ILE A 187 -11.93 -4.93 -12.51
C ILE A 187 -13.10 -5.41 -11.66
N LEU A 188 -12.84 -6.04 -10.53
CA LEU A 188 -13.89 -6.63 -9.69
C LEU A 188 -14.73 -5.55 -8.99
N THR A 189 -14.11 -4.53 -8.37
CA THR A 189 -14.83 -3.55 -7.56
C THR A 189 -15.42 -2.40 -8.40
N ILE A 190 -14.69 -1.89 -9.39
CA ILE A 190 -15.14 -0.74 -10.20
C ILE A 190 -15.95 -1.19 -11.42
N GLU A 191 -15.44 -2.13 -12.24
CA GLU A 191 -16.12 -2.51 -13.49
C GLU A 191 -17.26 -3.51 -13.24
N ARG A 192 -17.09 -4.41 -12.26
CA ARG A 192 -18.08 -5.46 -11.94
C ARG A 192 -18.95 -5.12 -10.73
N GLY A 193 -18.66 -4.06 -9.99
CA GLY A 193 -19.46 -3.54 -8.88
C GLY A 193 -19.45 -4.42 -7.63
N TRP A 194 -18.39 -5.21 -7.42
CA TRP A 194 -18.25 -5.99 -6.21
C TRP A 194 -18.09 -5.09 -4.98
N THR A 195 -18.70 -5.51 -3.88
CA THR A 195 -18.45 -4.88 -2.59
C THR A 195 -17.06 -5.26 -2.06
N SER A 196 -16.55 -4.51 -1.08
CA SER A 196 -15.35 -4.85 -0.33
C SER A 196 -15.42 -6.25 0.27
N GLN A 197 -16.57 -6.62 0.80
CA GLN A 197 -16.82 -7.94 1.38
C GLN A 197 -16.76 -9.05 0.32
N ASP A 198 -17.33 -8.84 -0.87
CA ASP A 198 -17.26 -9.82 -1.96
C ASP A 198 -15.81 -10.03 -2.39
N TYR A 199 -15.03 -8.94 -2.49
CA TYR A 199 -13.61 -9.01 -2.84
C TYR A 199 -12.80 -9.73 -1.76
N GLU A 200 -13.05 -9.45 -0.47
CA GLU A 200 -12.38 -10.14 0.65
C GLU A 200 -12.65 -11.64 0.63
N LEU A 201 -13.92 -12.04 0.49
CA LEU A 201 -14.29 -13.45 0.41
C LEU A 201 -13.61 -14.16 -0.76
N TRP A 202 -13.50 -13.50 -1.91
CA TRP A 202 -12.80 -14.03 -3.06
C TRP A 202 -11.28 -14.10 -2.81
N ALA A 203 -10.66 -13.06 -2.24
CA ALA A 203 -9.25 -13.04 -1.89
C ALA A 203 -8.88 -14.19 -0.94
N VAL A 204 -9.70 -14.40 0.09
CA VAL A 204 -9.53 -15.53 1.01
C VAL A 204 -9.64 -16.87 0.28
N ARG A 205 -10.58 -17.03 -0.65
CA ARG A 205 -10.71 -18.27 -1.46
C ARG A 205 -9.46 -18.50 -2.32
N CYS A 206 -8.93 -17.46 -2.97
CA CYS A 206 -7.69 -17.57 -3.73
C CYS A 206 -6.51 -18.02 -2.86
N LEU A 207 -6.37 -17.47 -1.65
CA LEU A 207 -5.31 -17.88 -0.73
C LEU A 207 -5.53 -19.29 -0.17
N ARG A 208 -6.77 -19.67 0.11
CA ARG A 208 -7.10 -21.03 0.58
C ARG A 208 -6.82 -22.11 -0.46
N SER A 209 -6.88 -21.78 -1.78
CA SER A 209 -6.55 -22.75 -2.83
C SER A 209 -5.06 -23.14 -2.87
N LEU A 210 -4.21 -22.45 -2.10
CA LEU A 210 -2.81 -22.82 -1.94
C LEU A 210 -2.58 -23.84 -0.83
N LEU A 211 -3.59 -24.09 0.02
CA LEU A 211 -3.48 -25.01 1.14
C LEU A 211 -3.59 -26.46 0.66
N ARG A 212 -2.82 -27.31 1.30
CA ARG A 212 -2.93 -28.77 1.15
C ARG A 212 -4.38 -29.20 1.37
N HIS A 213 -4.93 -29.90 0.40
CA HIS A 213 -6.23 -30.56 0.57
C HIS A 213 -6.07 -31.72 1.55
N GLU A 214 -6.85 -31.73 2.64
CA GLU A 214 -6.97 -32.95 3.45
C GLU A 214 -7.53 -34.05 2.53
N ALA A 215 -6.81 -35.16 2.43
CA ALA A 215 -7.30 -36.32 1.68
C ALA A 215 -8.58 -36.78 2.35
N THR A 216 -9.70 -36.70 1.61
CA THR A 216 -11.03 -37.16 2.03
C THR A 216 -11.07 -38.69 2.09
#